data_0673742fbe133627f444f342cc4b1f6e
#
_entry.id   0673742fbe133627f444f342cc4b1f6e
#
_cell.length_a   1.000
_cell.length_b   1.000
_cell.length_c   1.000
_cell.angle_alpha   90.00
_cell.angle_beta   90.00
_cell.angle_gamma   90.00
#
_symmetry.space_group_name_H-M   'P 1'
#
loop_
_entity.id
_entity.type
_entity.pdbx_description
1 polymer ?
#
loop_
_entity_poly.entity_id
_entity_poly.type
_entity_poly.pdbx_seq_one_letter_code
_entity_poly.pdbx_strand_id
1 'polypeptide(L)'
;MIKYIGIVITGVLTSLLLFPFQFQGLPGNTKMYLAVCGLIVLGYELSRGKSATLSTKTFTLSILSIIVSLCGIVSVVLNNTPDYAYASYFMSMWVWLGAAYFIVKLMEAVHGKVDIGIICNYLIAVCVAQCIASILIDRFPNVRRIVDQYVEQGQDFLKNTVGVKRKYGIGASLD
;
A
#
# COMPACT_ATOMS: atom_id res chain seq x y z
N MET A 1 19.56 -16.13 13.28
CA MET A 1 18.26 -16.66 12.84
C MET A 1 17.14 -15.60 12.93
N ILE A 2 16.90 -14.96 14.08
CA ILE A 2 15.85 -13.95 14.29
C ILE A 2 15.94 -12.79 13.29
N LYS A 3 17.14 -12.28 13.00
CA LYS A 3 17.34 -11.17 12.05
C LYS A 3 16.86 -11.52 10.63
N TYR A 4 17.16 -12.73 10.14
CA TYR A 4 16.71 -13.15 8.80
C TYR A 4 15.20 -13.29 8.71
N ILE A 5 14.56 -13.78 9.76
CA ILE A 5 13.10 -13.84 9.85
C ILE A 5 12.52 -12.43 9.79
N GLY A 6 13.11 -11.48 10.52
CA GLY A 6 12.69 -10.07 10.47
C GLY A 6 12.81 -9.46 9.07
N ILE A 7 13.89 -9.75 8.34
CA ILE A 7 14.09 -9.30 6.96
C ILE A 7 12.97 -9.82 6.03
N VAL A 8 12.67 -11.13 6.14
CA VAL A 8 11.62 -11.75 5.30
C VAL A 8 10.25 -11.16 5.62
N ILE A 9 9.89 -11.02 6.90
CA ILE A 9 8.62 -10.43 7.32
C ILE A 9 8.52 -8.99 6.79
N THR A 10 9.57 -8.18 6.95
CA THR A 10 9.59 -6.79 6.45
C THR A 10 9.44 -6.77 4.93
N GLY A 11 10.08 -7.69 4.20
CA GLY A 11 9.94 -7.81 2.75
C GLY A 11 8.50 -8.15 2.33
N VAL A 12 7.85 -9.11 2.99
CA VAL A 12 6.45 -9.47 2.75
C VAL A 12 5.54 -8.27 3.01
N LEU A 13 5.69 -7.58 4.15
CA LEU A 13 4.86 -6.42 4.48
C LEU A 13 5.11 -5.24 3.51
N THR A 14 6.35 -5.06 3.04
CA THR A 14 6.66 -4.08 1.98
C THR A 14 5.95 -4.46 0.67
N SER A 15 5.85 -5.75 0.34
CA SER A 15 5.09 -6.22 -0.81
C SER A 15 3.59 -5.90 -0.67
N LEU A 16 3.01 -6.09 0.52
CA LEU A 16 1.61 -5.75 0.79
C LEU A 16 1.31 -4.24 0.73
N LEU A 17 2.32 -3.41 0.96
CA LEU A 17 2.21 -1.97 0.79
C LEU A 17 2.24 -1.55 -0.68
N LEU A 18 3.22 -2.07 -1.45
CA LEU A 18 3.43 -1.67 -2.84
C LEU A 18 2.40 -2.28 -3.80
N PHE A 19 1.99 -3.49 -3.51
CA PHE A 19 1.02 -4.27 -4.29
C PHE A 19 -0.16 -4.65 -3.38
N PRO A 20 -0.98 -3.66 -2.99
CA PRO A 20 -2.11 -3.90 -2.12
C PRO A 20 -3.13 -4.79 -2.83
N PHE A 21 -3.76 -5.68 -2.07
CA PHE A 21 -4.87 -6.47 -2.52
C PHE A 21 -5.92 -6.60 -1.41
N GLN A 22 -7.11 -7.01 -1.79
CA GLN A 22 -8.20 -7.26 -0.87
C GLN A 22 -8.39 -8.76 -0.72
N PHE A 23 -8.51 -9.22 0.54
CA PHE A 23 -8.90 -10.60 0.81
C PHE A 23 -10.41 -10.76 0.65
N GLN A 24 -10.85 -11.88 0.08
CA GLN A 24 -12.26 -12.21 0.02
C GLN A 24 -12.86 -12.25 1.43
N GLY A 25 -13.96 -11.51 1.63
CA GLY A 25 -14.66 -11.45 2.91
C GLY A 25 -14.08 -10.51 3.97
N LEU A 26 -12.99 -9.78 3.70
CA LEU A 26 -12.46 -8.76 4.59
C LEU A 26 -12.66 -7.36 3.97
N PRO A 27 -13.21 -6.39 4.73
CA PRO A 27 -13.37 -5.03 4.23
C PRO A 27 -12.01 -4.32 4.13
N GLY A 28 -11.76 -3.66 3.00
CA GLY A 28 -10.54 -2.89 2.79
C GLY A 28 -9.34 -3.70 2.28
N ASN A 29 -8.33 -2.99 1.80
CA ASN A 29 -7.12 -3.57 1.23
C ASN A 29 -6.00 -3.69 2.28
N THR A 30 -4.96 -4.46 1.95
CA THR A 30 -3.80 -4.69 2.82
C THR A 30 -3.09 -3.41 3.24
N LYS A 31 -3.08 -2.37 2.40
CA LYS A 31 -2.52 -1.06 2.69
C LYS A 31 -3.23 -0.38 3.86
N MET A 32 -4.55 -0.50 3.95
CA MET A 32 -5.34 0.07 5.06
C MET A 32 -4.97 -0.58 6.39
N TYR A 33 -4.79 -1.90 6.43
CA TYR A 33 -4.36 -2.59 7.65
C TYR A 33 -2.97 -2.15 8.09
N LEU A 34 -2.03 -2.01 7.15
CA LEU A 34 -0.70 -1.49 7.46
C LEU A 34 -0.75 -0.05 7.97
N ALA A 35 -1.65 0.78 7.43
CA ALA A 35 -1.85 2.17 7.91
C ALA A 35 -2.35 2.20 9.35
N VAL A 36 -3.30 1.34 9.71
CA VAL A 36 -3.80 1.23 11.09
C VAL A 36 -2.65 0.83 12.03
N CYS A 37 -1.84 -0.18 11.66
CA CYS A 37 -0.66 -0.55 12.42
C CYS A 37 0.32 0.62 12.57
N GLY A 38 0.53 1.40 11.53
CA GLY A 38 1.40 2.58 11.56
C GLY A 38 0.88 3.68 12.49
N LEU A 39 -0.43 3.94 12.49
CA LEU A 39 -1.05 4.90 13.40
C LEU A 39 -0.95 4.45 14.87
N ILE A 40 -1.09 3.15 15.14
CA ILE A 40 -0.91 2.59 16.49
C ILE A 40 0.54 2.79 16.96
N VAL A 41 1.52 2.48 16.11
CA VAL A 41 2.95 2.68 16.42
C VAL A 41 3.26 4.16 16.66
N LEU A 42 2.74 5.05 15.82
CA LEU A 42 2.89 6.49 15.96
C LEU A 42 2.28 6.99 17.29
N GLY A 43 1.06 6.57 17.62
CA GLY A 43 0.39 6.92 18.88
C GLY A 43 1.18 6.43 20.09
N TYR A 44 1.73 5.23 20.04
CA TYR A 44 2.58 4.68 21.08
C TYR A 44 3.89 5.48 21.27
N GLU A 45 4.54 5.91 20.19
CA GLU A 45 5.75 6.75 20.27
C GLU A 45 5.43 8.13 20.85
N LEU A 46 4.31 8.74 20.45
CA LEU A 46 3.86 10.01 21.00
C LEU A 46 3.56 9.91 22.52
N SER A 47 2.92 8.83 22.97
CA SER A 47 2.63 8.61 24.39
C SER A 47 3.87 8.46 25.25
N ARG A 48 4.99 8.03 24.67
CA ARG A 48 6.29 7.92 25.35
C ARG A 48 7.13 9.20 25.33
N GLY A 49 6.58 10.30 24.86
CA GLY A 49 7.30 11.57 24.76
C GLY A 49 8.47 11.55 23.76
N LYS A 50 8.58 10.50 22.95
CA LYS A 50 9.47 10.54 21.79
C LYS A 50 8.85 11.53 20.84
N SER A 51 9.54 12.63 20.63
CA SER A 51 9.15 13.69 19.70
C SER A 51 9.09 13.06 18.28
N ALA A 52 7.95 12.46 17.95
CA ALA A 52 7.61 12.25 16.57
C ALA A 52 7.33 13.64 16.02
N THR A 53 8.39 14.39 15.73
CA THR A 53 8.25 15.67 15.06
C THR A 53 7.66 15.40 13.70
N LEU A 54 6.35 15.54 13.61
CA LEU A 54 5.68 15.70 12.32
C LEU A 54 6.46 16.82 11.62
N SER A 55 7.32 16.42 10.69
CA SER A 55 8.18 17.36 9.98
C SER A 55 7.30 18.45 9.36
N THR A 56 7.77 19.69 9.37
CA THR A 56 7.11 20.80 8.64
C THR A 56 6.71 20.38 7.23
N LYS A 57 7.50 19.51 6.59
CA LYS A 57 7.16 18.93 5.26
C LYS A 57 5.89 18.10 5.28
N THR A 58 5.67 17.26 6.30
CA THR A 58 4.44 16.45 6.43
C THR A 58 3.22 17.36 6.65
N PHE A 59 3.37 18.41 7.45
CA PHE A 59 2.32 19.40 7.65
C PHE A 59 1.97 20.13 6.34
N THR A 60 2.97 20.58 5.59
CA THR A 60 2.78 21.22 4.27
C THR A 60 2.07 20.27 3.29
N LEU A 61 2.51 19.01 3.22
CA LEU A 61 1.86 17.99 2.37
C LEU A 61 0.40 17.77 2.77
N SER A 62 0.09 17.78 4.07
CA SER A 62 -1.29 17.65 4.56
C SER A 62 -2.17 18.82 4.11
N ILE A 63 -1.67 20.05 4.19
CA ILE A 63 -2.39 21.22 3.70
C ILE A 63 -2.63 21.12 2.19
N LEU A 64 -1.61 20.77 1.42
CA LEU A 64 -1.73 20.62 -0.03
C LEU A 64 -2.74 19.55 -0.40
N SER A 65 -2.75 18.42 0.30
CA SER A 65 -3.73 17.34 0.05
C SER A 65 -5.16 17.73 0.40
N ILE A 66 -5.36 18.57 1.44
CA ILE A 66 -6.67 19.15 1.76
C ILE A 66 -7.14 20.06 0.61
N ILE A 67 -6.26 20.90 0.08
CA ILE A 67 -6.59 21.79 -1.05
C ILE A 67 -7.02 20.95 -2.26
N VAL A 68 -6.28 19.89 -2.60
CA VAL A 68 -6.63 18.97 -3.69
C VAL A 68 -7.99 18.32 -3.45
N SER A 69 -8.26 17.85 -2.23
CA SER A 69 -9.55 17.25 -1.89
C SER A 69 -10.71 18.25 -2.01
N LEU A 70 -10.52 19.50 -1.58
CA LEU A 70 -11.53 20.56 -1.74
C LEU A 70 -11.80 20.86 -3.21
N CYS A 71 -10.75 20.99 -4.02
CA CYS A 71 -10.91 21.15 -5.47
C CYS A 71 -11.66 19.95 -6.10
N GLY A 72 -11.35 18.74 -5.64
CA GLY A 72 -12.06 17.51 -6.05
C GLY A 72 -13.55 17.56 -5.72
N ILE A 73 -13.91 17.96 -4.50
CA ILE A 73 -15.32 18.11 -4.09
C ILE A 73 -16.03 19.13 -4.96
N VAL A 74 -15.42 20.29 -5.18
CA VAL A 74 -15.99 21.34 -6.05
C VAL A 74 -16.20 20.80 -7.46
N SER A 75 -15.23 20.07 -8.02
CA SER A 75 -15.33 19.45 -9.34
C SER A 75 -16.49 18.46 -9.43
N VAL A 76 -16.64 17.57 -8.43
CA VAL A 76 -17.75 16.61 -8.37
C VAL A 76 -19.10 17.32 -8.36
N VAL A 77 -19.23 18.35 -7.53
CA VAL A 77 -20.49 19.11 -7.42
C VAL A 77 -20.81 19.85 -8.73
N LEU A 78 -19.83 20.53 -9.34
CA LEU A 78 -20.04 21.31 -10.56
C LEU A 78 -20.34 20.43 -11.78
N ASN A 79 -19.69 19.27 -11.87
CA ASN A 79 -19.85 18.36 -13.02
C ASN A 79 -20.94 17.29 -12.79
N ASN A 80 -21.55 17.26 -11.60
CA ASN A 80 -22.56 16.26 -11.21
C ASN A 80 -22.09 14.82 -11.51
N THR A 81 -20.83 14.51 -11.19
CA THR A 81 -20.22 13.19 -11.41
C THR A 81 -20.13 12.42 -10.09
N PRO A 82 -20.27 11.07 -10.08
CA PRO A 82 -20.10 10.26 -8.88
C PRO A 82 -18.62 9.95 -8.54
N ASP A 83 -17.65 10.57 -9.20
CA ASP A 83 -16.23 10.31 -9.02
C ASP A 83 -15.65 11.11 -7.85
N TYR A 84 -15.52 10.46 -6.69
CA TYR A 84 -14.96 11.03 -5.47
C TYR A 84 -13.47 10.73 -5.26
N ALA A 85 -12.76 10.21 -6.27
CA ALA A 85 -11.36 9.81 -6.12
C ALA A 85 -10.47 10.96 -5.61
N TYR A 86 -10.57 12.15 -6.23
CA TYR A 86 -9.82 13.33 -5.79
C TYR A 86 -10.35 13.94 -4.49
N ALA A 87 -11.65 13.83 -4.20
CA ALA A 87 -12.23 14.30 -2.95
C ALA A 87 -11.68 13.52 -1.74
N SER A 88 -11.35 12.23 -1.92
CA SER A 88 -10.78 11.36 -0.88
C SER A 88 -9.24 11.43 -0.79
N TYR A 89 -8.58 12.29 -1.56
CA TYR A 89 -7.11 12.33 -1.67
C TYR A 89 -6.40 12.56 -0.34
N PHE A 90 -6.94 13.42 0.52
CA PHE A 90 -6.39 13.65 1.86
C PHE A 90 -6.37 12.37 2.69
N MET A 91 -7.45 11.60 2.69
CA MET A 91 -7.53 10.33 3.40
C MET A 91 -6.51 9.32 2.83
N SER A 92 -6.46 9.21 1.52
CA SER A 92 -5.52 8.32 0.82
C SER A 92 -4.06 8.66 1.14
N MET A 93 -3.70 9.94 1.19
CA MET A 93 -2.36 10.39 1.56
C MET A 93 -1.98 9.91 2.97
N TRP A 94 -2.88 10.08 3.96
CA TRP A 94 -2.60 9.64 5.33
C TRP A 94 -2.51 8.12 5.46
N VAL A 95 -3.32 7.38 4.71
CA VAL A 95 -3.21 5.91 4.62
C VAL A 95 -1.84 5.50 4.09
N TRP A 96 -1.37 6.13 3.01
CA TRP A 96 -0.04 5.86 2.47
C TRP A 96 1.08 6.21 3.44
N LEU A 97 1.00 7.37 4.08
CA LEU A 97 1.99 7.80 5.08
C LEU A 97 2.03 6.88 6.29
N GLY A 98 0.87 6.51 6.84
CA GLY A 98 0.78 5.59 7.97
C GLY A 98 1.38 4.22 7.65
N ALA A 99 1.02 3.64 6.51
CA ALA A 99 1.54 2.35 6.08
C ALA A 99 3.06 2.41 5.81
N ALA A 100 3.56 3.45 5.13
CA ALA A 100 4.99 3.64 4.90
C ALA A 100 5.76 3.84 6.22
N TYR A 101 5.21 4.61 7.15
CA TYR A 101 5.78 4.80 8.48
C TYR A 101 5.97 3.47 9.21
N PHE A 102 4.95 2.61 9.19
CA PHE A 102 5.04 1.27 9.80
C PHE A 102 6.17 0.45 9.21
N ILE A 103 6.27 0.39 7.87
CA ILE A 103 7.32 -0.37 7.19
C ILE A 103 8.71 0.17 7.53
N VAL A 104 8.90 1.50 7.54
CA VAL A 104 10.19 2.10 7.90
C VAL A 104 10.57 1.78 9.35
N LYS A 105 9.60 1.78 10.28
CA LYS A 105 9.84 1.40 11.68
C LYS A 105 10.23 -0.07 11.82
N LEU A 106 9.65 -0.96 11.04
CA LEU A 106 10.06 -2.36 10.99
C LEU A 106 11.48 -2.51 10.43
N MET A 107 11.82 -1.80 9.35
CA MET A 107 13.18 -1.78 8.83
C MET A 107 14.18 -1.28 9.87
N GLU A 108 13.81 -0.22 10.62
CA GLU A 108 14.64 0.32 11.71
C GLU A 108 14.85 -0.70 12.82
N ALA A 109 13.81 -1.45 13.22
CA ALA A 109 13.90 -2.50 14.21
C ALA A 109 14.83 -3.67 13.79
N VAL A 110 14.87 -4.00 12.48
CA VAL A 110 15.67 -5.11 11.94
C VAL A 110 17.13 -4.69 11.65
N HIS A 111 17.34 -3.47 11.15
CA HIS A 111 18.65 -3.00 10.68
C HIS A 111 19.32 -2.02 11.65
N GLY A 112 18.60 -1.47 12.63
CA GLY A 112 19.06 -0.47 13.59
C GLY A 112 19.02 0.95 13.01
N LYS A 113 19.54 1.17 11.82
CA LYS A 113 19.43 2.43 11.07
C LYS A 113 18.91 2.13 9.68
N VAL A 114 18.09 3.01 9.15
CA VAL A 114 17.55 2.89 7.79
C VAL A 114 18.14 4.01 6.95
N ASP A 115 18.76 3.63 5.85
CA ASP A 115 19.20 4.52 4.80
C ASP A 115 18.42 4.26 3.51
N ILE A 116 18.61 5.13 2.54
CA ILE A 116 17.94 5.03 1.24
C ILE A 116 18.33 3.75 0.51
N GLY A 117 19.56 3.24 0.71
CA GLY A 117 20.04 2.01 0.09
C GLY A 117 19.27 0.78 0.59
N ILE A 118 19.00 0.72 1.90
CA ILE A 118 18.18 -0.37 2.49
C ILE A 118 16.77 -0.33 1.91
N ILE A 119 16.14 0.84 1.84
CA ILE A 119 14.81 1.00 1.28
C ILE A 119 14.80 0.53 -0.19
N CYS A 120 15.74 1.00 -1.00
CA CYS A 120 15.85 0.60 -2.41
C CYS A 120 16.04 -0.91 -2.57
N ASN A 121 16.86 -1.55 -1.73
CA ASN A 121 17.06 -2.99 -1.77
C ASN A 121 15.75 -3.77 -1.51
N TYR A 122 14.95 -3.34 -0.52
CA TYR A 122 13.63 -3.93 -0.29
C TYR A 122 12.69 -3.72 -1.48
N LEU A 123 12.65 -2.51 -2.05
CA LEU A 123 11.82 -2.19 -3.22
C LEU A 123 12.21 -3.08 -4.41
N ILE A 124 13.49 -3.19 -4.72
CA ILE A 124 13.99 -4.03 -5.83
C ILE A 124 13.63 -5.50 -5.57
N ALA A 125 13.91 -6.02 -4.37
CA ALA A 125 13.62 -7.41 -4.04
C ALA A 125 12.12 -7.73 -4.18
N VAL A 126 11.25 -6.83 -3.70
CA VAL A 126 9.79 -6.98 -3.79
C VAL A 126 9.33 -6.91 -5.25
N CYS A 127 9.82 -5.96 -6.05
CA CYS A 127 9.48 -5.87 -7.48
C CYS A 127 9.90 -7.14 -8.24
N VAL A 128 11.11 -7.65 -7.99
CA VAL A 128 11.59 -8.90 -8.60
C VAL A 128 10.70 -10.07 -8.19
N ALA A 129 10.38 -10.20 -6.90
CA ALA A 129 9.49 -11.25 -6.40
C ALA A 129 8.11 -11.20 -7.05
N GLN A 130 7.54 -10.00 -7.24
CA GLN A 130 6.26 -9.81 -7.92
C GLN A 130 6.32 -10.16 -9.41
N CYS A 131 7.42 -9.84 -10.10
CA CYS A 131 7.63 -10.28 -11.49
C CYS A 131 7.65 -11.81 -11.59
N ILE A 132 8.37 -12.48 -10.67
CA ILE A 132 8.41 -13.94 -10.61
C ILE A 132 7.01 -14.50 -10.32
N ALA A 133 6.30 -13.94 -9.34
CA ALA A 133 4.94 -14.35 -9.00
C ALA A 133 3.99 -14.20 -10.21
N SER A 134 4.08 -13.11 -10.95
CA SER A 134 3.28 -12.88 -12.16
C SER A 134 3.54 -13.95 -13.23
N ILE A 135 4.81 -14.32 -13.45
CA ILE A 135 5.18 -15.39 -14.39
C ILE A 135 4.62 -16.74 -13.91
N LEU A 136 4.72 -17.05 -12.62
CA LEU A 136 4.20 -18.29 -12.05
C LEU A 136 2.68 -18.38 -12.17
N ILE A 137 1.95 -17.30 -11.87
CA ILE A 137 0.50 -17.24 -12.02
C ILE A 137 0.07 -17.44 -13.47
N ASP A 138 0.80 -16.83 -14.43
CA ASP A 138 0.52 -16.97 -15.86
C ASP A 138 0.79 -18.38 -16.37
N ARG A 139 1.87 -19.02 -15.88
CA ARG A 139 2.34 -20.32 -16.39
C ARG A 139 1.62 -21.52 -15.76
N PHE A 140 1.19 -21.41 -14.51
CA PHE A 140 0.62 -22.51 -13.75
C PHE A 140 -0.84 -22.26 -13.37
N PRO A 141 -1.82 -22.89 -14.06
CA PRO A 141 -3.26 -22.68 -13.80
C PRO A 141 -3.68 -23.01 -12.37
N ASN A 142 -2.99 -23.95 -11.72
CA ASN A 142 -3.27 -24.30 -10.32
C ASN A 142 -2.91 -23.17 -9.36
N VAL A 143 -1.77 -22.49 -9.59
CA VAL A 143 -1.35 -21.32 -8.80
C VAL A 143 -2.36 -20.18 -9.00
N ARG A 144 -2.76 -19.94 -10.24
CA ARG A 144 -3.79 -18.95 -10.57
C ARG A 144 -5.10 -19.21 -9.82
N ARG A 145 -5.57 -20.45 -9.82
CA ARG A 145 -6.81 -20.84 -9.11
C ARG A 145 -6.74 -20.56 -7.61
N ILE A 146 -5.57 -20.83 -6.99
CA ILE A 146 -5.35 -20.54 -5.56
C ILE A 146 -5.40 -19.01 -5.32
N VAL A 147 -4.71 -18.23 -6.14
CA VAL A 147 -4.72 -16.76 -6.01
C VAL A 147 -6.13 -16.21 -6.18
N ASP A 148 -6.86 -16.64 -7.22
CA ASP A 148 -8.23 -16.21 -7.52
C ASP A 148 -9.24 -16.60 -6.42
N GLN A 149 -8.92 -17.62 -5.62
CA GLN A 149 -9.76 -18.07 -4.50
C GLN A 149 -9.64 -17.17 -3.25
N TYR A 150 -8.47 -16.57 -3.02
CA TYR A 150 -8.19 -15.80 -1.79
C TYR A 150 -8.10 -14.30 -2.01
N VAL A 151 -7.80 -13.87 -3.22
CA VAL A 151 -7.62 -12.47 -3.59
C VAL A 151 -8.82 -12.01 -4.40
N GLU A 152 -9.50 -10.99 -3.92
CA GLU A 152 -10.57 -10.36 -4.68
C GLU A 152 -9.95 -9.60 -5.85
N GLN A 153 -10.22 -10.06 -7.07
CA GLN A 153 -9.83 -9.34 -8.26
C GLN A 153 -10.87 -8.28 -8.54
N GLY A 154 -10.44 -7.04 -8.75
CA GLY A 154 -11.32 -5.94 -9.10
C GLY A 154 -12.17 -6.31 -10.34
N GLN A 155 -13.42 -6.71 -10.09
CA GLN A 155 -14.32 -7.20 -11.16
C GLN A 155 -14.58 -6.17 -12.23
N ASP A 156 -14.52 -4.88 -11.89
CA ASP A 156 -14.73 -3.79 -12.84
C ASP A 156 -13.58 -3.67 -13.84
N PHE A 157 -12.37 -4.00 -13.43
CA PHE A 157 -11.21 -4.04 -14.33
C PHE A 157 -11.29 -5.19 -15.35
N LEU A 158 -11.81 -6.36 -14.93
CA LEU A 158 -12.01 -7.49 -15.83
C LEU A 158 -13.13 -7.24 -16.85
N LYS A 159 -14.19 -6.53 -16.46
CA LYS A 159 -15.31 -6.21 -17.35
C LYS A 159 -14.94 -5.20 -18.43
N ASN A 160 -14.06 -4.25 -18.12
CA ASN A 160 -13.67 -3.16 -19.04
C ASN A 160 -12.50 -3.53 -19.97
N THR A 161 -11.88 -4.70 -19.78
CA THR A 161 -10.73 -5.18 -20.57
C THR A 161 -11.05 -6.35 -21.48
N VAL A 162 -12.27 -6.42 -22.00
CA VAL A 162 -12.64 -7.45 -23.00
C VAL A 162 -11.70 -7.35 -24.20
N GLY A 163 -10.82 -8.35 -24.36
CA GLY A 163 -9.87 -8.45 -25.49
C GLY A 163 -8.39 -8.18 -25.16
N VAL A 164 -8.04 -7.68 -23.97
CA VAL A 164 -6.63 -7.47 -23.59
C VAL A 164 -6.19 -8.54 -22.59
N LYS A 165 -5.36 -9.48 -23.03
CA LYS A 165 -4.68 -10.44 -22.14
C LYS A 165 -3.61 -9.69 -21.33
N ARG A 166 -3.95 -9.20 -20.13
CA ARG A 166 -2.96 -8.65 -19.20
C ARG A 166 -2.44 -9.76 -18.30
N LYS A 167 -1.12 -9.77 -18.10
CA LYS A 167 -0.49 -10.58 -17.06
C LYS A 167 -0.58 -9.82 -15.76
N TYR A 168 -1.04 -10.46 -14.71
CA TYR A 168 -1.16 -9.84 -13.39
C TYR A 168 -0.38 -10.62 -12.33
N GLY A 169 0.19 -9.89 -11.38
CA GLY A 169 0.80 -10.42 -10.17
C GLY A 169 -0.20 -10.44 -9.01
N ILE A 170 0.27 -10.82 -7.83
CA ILE A 170 -0.52 -10.70 -6.60
C ILE A 170 -0.66 -9.21 -6.29
N GLY A 171 -1.89 -8.69 -6.28
CA GLY A 171 -2.16 -7.29 -6.01
C GLY A 171 -2.17 -6.38 -7.25
N ALA A 172 -2.38 -6.93 -8.44
CA ALA A 172 -2.61 -6.13 -9.63
C ALA A 172 -3.98 -5.47 -9.58
N SER A 173 -3.95 -4.16 -9.52
CA SER A 173 -5.05 -3.21 -9.78
C SER A 173 -6.26 -3.31 -8.87
N LEU A 174 -6.21 -2.57 -7.81
CA LEU A 174 -7.37 -2.16 -7.00
C LEU A 174 -7.46 -0.62 -6.94
N ASP A 175 -7.17 0.06 -8.03
CA ASP A 175 -7.44 1.49 -8.19
C ASP A 175 -8.45 1.70 -9.30
#